data_f8f89744fd0e8bd77e5b236e1cd14522
#
_entry.id   f8f89744fd0e8bd77e5b236e1cd14522
#
_cell.length_a   1.000
_cell.length_b   1.000
_cell.length_c   1.000
_cell.angle_alpha   90.00
_cell.angle_beta   90.00
_cell.angle_gamma   90.00
#
_symmetry.space_group_name_H-M   'P 1'
#
loop_
_entity.id
_entity.type
_entity.pdbx_description
1 polymer ?
#
loop_
_entity_poly.entity_id
_entity_poly.type
_entity_poly.pdbx_seq_one_letter_code
_entity_poly.pdbx_strand_id
1 'polypeptide(L)'
;QRDNDKLLKTLKNLRDLGNTLIVVEHDEDTMLEADWIVDIGPGAGEHGGYLVAEGTAQDIMKCEKSVTGAYLSGRIKIPVPKERKKPTGFLHIIGAAENNLKHINVDIPLGVMTCVTGVSGSGKSSIVNEILYKHLVRDLNHARTIHPGKHDAILGMEQLDKVINIDQSPICLLYTSPSPRDY
;
A
#
# COMPACT_ATOMS: atom_id res chain seq x y z
N GLN A 1 -7.72 6.20 -8.23
CA GLN A 1 -8.01 6.97 -9.47
C GLN A 1 -8.67 8.32 -9.18
N ARG A 2 -9.89 8.42 -8.66
CA ARG A 2 -10.59 9.70 -8.48
C ARG A 2 -9.83 10.74 -7.66
N ASP A 3 -9.15 10.31 -6.61
CA ASP A 3 -8.35 11.22 -5.77
C ASP A 3 -7.05 11.60 -6.49
N ASN A 4 -6.48 10.70 -7.28
CA ASN A 4 -5.31 10.94 -8.13
C ASN A 4 -5.61 11.95 -9.24
N ASP A 5 -6.76 11.82 -9.92
CA ASP A 5 -7.20 12.77 -10.94
C ASP A 5 -7.32 14.21 -10.41
N LYS A 6 -7.83 14.35 -9.16
CA LYS A 6 -7.92 15.66 -8.50
C LYS A 6 -6.55 16.23 -8.16
N LEU A 7 -5.62 15.36 -7.67
CA LEU A 7 -4.26 15.75 -7.37
C LEU A 7 -3.55 16.22 -8.65
N LEU A 8 -3.60 15.43 -9.72
CA LEU A 8 -3.01 15.77 -11.01
C LEU A 8 -3.54 17.09 -11.56
N LYS A 9 -4.87 17.30 -11.48
CA LYS A 9 -5.47 18.57 -11.89
C LYS A 9 -4.95 19.76 -11.07
N THR A 10 -4.78 19.59 -9.77
CA THR A 10 -4.24 20.62 -8.89
C THR A 10 -2.79 20.93 -9.23
N LEU A 11 -1.97 19.90 -9.44
CA LEU A 11 -0.56 20.03 -9.83
C LEU A 11 -0.44 20.77 -11.17
N LYS A 12 -1.22 20.38 -12.18
CA LYS A 12 -1.25 21.07 -13.47
C LYS A 12 -1.65 22.54 -13.34
N ASN A 13 -2.65 22.86 -12.54
CA ASN A 13 -3.06 24.24 -12.30
C ASN A 13 -1.92 25.07 -11.66
N LEU A 14 -1.20 24.49 -10.70
CA LEU A 14 -0.04 25.16 -10.09
C LEU A 14 1.08 25.41 -11.10
N ARG A 15 1.38 24.45 -11.96
CA ARG A 15 2.33 24.60 -13.07
C ARG A 15 1.89 25.73 -14.00
N ASP A 16 0.64 25.74 -14.41
CA ASP A 16 0.10 26.71 -15.38
C ASP A 16 0.09 28.14 -14.83
N LEU A 17 0.19 28.32 -13.50
CA LEU A 17 0.45 29.60 -12.83
C LEU A 17 1.92 30.06 -12.92
N GLY A 18 2.79 29.34 -13.63
CA GLY A 18 4.20 29.67 -13.82
C GLY A 18 5.14 29.06 -12.76
N ASN A 19 4.68 28.10 -11.97
CA ASN A 19 5.54 27.42 -11.00
C ASN A 19 6.29 26.24 -11.63
N THR A 20 7.47 25.94 -11.10
CA THR A 20 8.18 24.70 -11.34
C THR A 20 7.80 23.71 -10.24
N LEU A 21 7.33 22.53 -10.63
CA LEU A 21 6.95 21.45 -9.72
C LEU A 21 7.90 20.29 -9.88
N ILE A 22 8.37 19.75 -8.75
CA ILE A 22 9.15 18.51 -8.69
C ILE A 22 8.37 17.55 -7.80
N VAL A 23 8.02 16.40 -8.35
CA VAL A 23 7.23 15.38 -7.65
C VAL A 23 8.00 14.06 -7.69
N VAL A 24 8.10 13.38 -6.57
CA VAL A 24 8.66 12.03 -6.49
C VAL A 24 7.49 11.06 -6.52
N GLU A 25 7.33 10.37 -7.63
CA GLU A 25 6.18 9.51 -7.87
C GLU A 25 6.57 8.20 -8.55
N HIS A 26 5.72 7.22 -8.38
CA HIS A 26 5.84 5.89 -9.00
C HIS A 26 4.50 5.42 -9.63
N ASP A 27 3.52 6.30 -9.66
CA ASP A 27 2.21 6.08 -10.28
C ASP A 27 2.28 6.31 -11.79
N GLU A 28 1.78 5.35 -12.57
CA GLU A 28 1.82 5.37 -14.03
C GLU A 28 1.10 6.60 -14.61
N ASP A 29 -0.10 6.90 -14.11
CA ASP A 29 -0.91 8.02 -14.60
C ASP A 29 -0.18 9.36 -14.38
N THR A 30 0.45 9.53 -13.21
CA THR A 30 1.22 10.74 -12.88
C THR A 30 2.45 10.88 -13.77
N MET A 31 3.18 9.78 -14.02
CA MET A 31 4.35 9.81 -14.90
C MET A 31 3.98 10.13 -16.35
N LEU A 32 2.87 9.58 -16.87
CA LEU A 32 2.40 9.85 -18.23
C LEU A 32 1.96 11.30 -18.45
N GLU A 33 1.50 11.97 -17.39
CA GLU A 33 1.05 13.36 -17.42
C GLU A 33 2.16 14.38 -17.12
N ALA A 34 3.35 13.92 -16.75
CA ALA A 34 4.50 14.78 -16.49
C ALA A 34 5.09 15.34 -17.79
N ASP A 35 5.50 16.60 -17.75
CA ASP A 35 6.20 17.24 -18.88
C ASP A 35 7.64 16.71 -19.06
N TRP A 36 8.27 16.31 -17.94
CA TRP A 36 9.63 15.78 -17.92
C TRP A 36 9.78 14.74 -16.81
N ILE A 37 10.47 13.66 -17.08
CA ILE A 37 10.75 12.58 -16.14
C ILE A 37 12.27 12.45 -15.99
N VAL A 38 12.72 12.23 -14.78
CA VAL A 38 14.09 11.86 -14.42
C VAL A 38 14.04 10.49 -13.77
N ASP A 39 14.55 9.47 -14.46
CA ASP A 39 14.53 8.07 -14.01
C ASP A 39 15.85 7.72 -13.33
N ILE A 40 15.80 7.45 -12.04
CA ILE A 40 16.94 7.12 -11.20
C ILE A 40 16.93 5.63 -10.86
N GLY A 41 18.05 4.96 -11.07
CA GLY A 41 18.17 3.52 -10.84
C GLY A 41 19.59 3.02 -11.01
N PRO A 42 19.75 1.76 -11.56
CA PRO A 42 18.69 0.80 -11.90
C PRO A 42 18.12 0.05 -10.70
N GLY A 43 18.81 0.04 -9.56
CA GLY A 43 18.41 -0.65 -8.34
C GLY A 43 18.23 0.29 -7.15
N ALA A 44 18.19 -0.30 -5.94
CA ALA A 44 18.11 0.45 -4.69
C ALA A 44 19.43 0.36 -3.91
N GLY A 45 19.65 1.30 -2.97
CA GLY A 45 20.85 1.35 -2.14
C GLY A 45 22.13 1.48 -2.97
N GLU A 46 23.13 0.64 -2.72
CA GLU A 46 24.42 0.67 -3.40
C GLU A 46 24.34 0.42 -4.92
N HIS A 47 23.27 -0.20 -5.39
CA HIS A 47 23.02 -0.48 -6.81
C HIS A 47 22.15 0.58 -7.51
N GLY A 48 21.82 1.66 -6.81
CA GLY A 48 21.04 2.77 -7.30
C GLY A 48 21.83 4.04 -7.49
N GLY A 49 21.13 5.18 -7.61
CA GLY A 49 21.73 6.51 -7.65
C GLY A 49 22.28 6.95 -9.01
N TYR A 50 22.06 6.17 -10.06
CA TYR A 50 22.46 6.54 -11.42
C TYR A 50 21.29 7.17 -12.18
N LEU A 51 21.59 8.18 -13.00
CA LEU A 51 20.64 8.66 -14.00
C LEU A 51 20.53 7.60 -15.11
N VAL A 52 19.39 6.94 -15.20
CA VAL A 52 19.11 5.88 -16.19
C VAL A 52 18.60 6.48 -17.48
N ALA A 53 17.65 7.40 -17.36
CA ALA A 53 17.05 8.12 -18.48
C ALA A 53 16.44 9.43 -18.01
N GLU A 54 16.32 10.40 -18.92
CA GLU A 54 15.59 11.65 -18.70
C GLU A 54 14.89 12.10 -20.00
N GLY A 55 13.79 12.79 -19.86
CA GLY A 55 13.03 13.30 -21.00
C GLY A 55 11.53 13.20 -20.79
N THR A 56 10.80 13.23 -21.88
CA THR A 56 9.35 13.00 -21.88
C THR A 56 9.01 11.54 -21.56
N ALA A 57 7.77 11.25 -21.21
CA ALA A 57 7.32 9.87 -21.01
C ALA A 57 7.66 8.96 -22.21
N GLN A 58 7.55 9.50 -23.43
CA GLN A 58 7.90 8.78 -24.67
C GLN A 58 9.39 8.45 -24.77
N ASP A 59 10.27 9.36 -24.31
CA ASP A 59 11.72 9.14 -24.32
C ASP A 59 12.10 8.05 -23.31
N ILE A 60 11.48 8.09 -22.12
CA ILE A 60 11.64 7.05 -21.10
C ILE A 60 11.18 5.68 -21.62
N MET A 61 10.02 5.62 -22.28
CA MET A 61 9.50 4.37 -22.87
C MET A 61 10.43 3.77 -23.92
N LYS A 62 11.14 4.57 -24.69
CA LYS A 62 12.10 4.12 -25.70
C LYS A 62 13.43 3.65 -25.11
N CYS A 63 13.77 4.07 -23.91
CA CYS A 63 15.02 3.69 -23.27
C CYS A 63 15.01 2.22 -22.86
N GLU A 64 15.85 1.40 -23.48
CA GLU A 64 15.94 -0.04 -23.19
C GLU A 64 16.45 -0.34 -21.78
N LYS A 65 17.30 0.54 -21.23
CA LYS A 65 17.88 0.39 -19.90
C LYS A 65 16.91 0.77 -18.78
N SER A 66 15.87 1.53 -19.08
CA SER A 66 14.88 1.98 -18.11
C SER A 66 13.87 0.89 -17.79
N VAL A 67 13.86 0.43 -16.53
CA VAL A 67 12.84 -0.47 -16.01
C VAL A 67 11.49 0.25 -15.98
N THR A 68 11.46 1.51 -15.56
CA THR A 68 10.28 2.38 -15.61
C THR A 68 9.71 2.46 -17.02
N GLY A 69 10.57 2.73 -18.01
CA GLY A 69 10.18 2.76 -19.41
C GLY A 69 9.68 1.42 -19.96
N ALA A 70 10.23 0.32 -19.45
CA ALA A 70 9.78 -1.02 -19.84
C ALA A 70 8.34 -1.30 -19.35
N TYR A 71 7.99 -0.84 -18.14
CA TYR A 71 6.62 -0.94 -17.62
C TYR A 71 5.67 0.03 -18.32
N LEU A 72 6.02 1.31 -18.42
CA LEU A 72 5.17 2.32 -19.10
C LEU A 72 4.86 1.95 -20.56
N SER A 73 5.83 1.38 -21.27
CA SER A 73 5.64 0.93 -22.67
C SER A 73 4.90 -0.41 -22.77
N GLY A 74 4.70 -1.11 -21.65
CA GLY A 74 4.12 -2.45 -21.63
C GLY A 74 5.04 -3.57 -22.13
N ARG A 75 6.34 -3.31 -22.35
CA ARG A 75 7.34 -4.35 -22.64
C ARG A 75 7.46 -5.35 -21.50
N ILE A 76 7.33 -4.87 -20.27
CA ILE A 76 7.24 -5.71 -19.07
C ILE A 76 5.87 -5.47 -18.45
N LYS A 77 5.22 -6.55 -18.02
CA LYS A 77 3.94 -6.51 -17.32
C LYS A 77 3.95 -7.51 -16.18
N ILE A 78 3.31 -7.14 -15.07
CA ILE A 78 3.01 -8.11 -14.01
C ILE A 78 1.85 -8.96 -14.50
N PRO A 79 2.04 -10.27 -14.74
CA PRO A 79 0.99 -11.10 -15.27
C PRO A 79 -0.14 -11.27 -14.27
N VAL A 80 -1.37 -11.05 -14.72
CA VAL A 80 -2.56 -11.41 -13.93
C VAL A 80 -2.73 -12.92 -13.99
N PRO A 81 -2.71 -13.65 -12.88
CA PRO A 81 -2.87 -15.09 -12.89
C PRO A 81 -4.24 -15.47 -13.45
N LYS A 82 -4.25 -16.46 -14.37
CA LYS A 82 -5.48 -16.98 -14.97
C LYS A 82 -6.36 -17.68 -13.93
N GLU A 83 -5.73 -18.39 -13.01
CA GLU A 83 -6.40 -19.07 -11.90
C GLU A 83 -6.09 -18.37 -10.60
N ARG A 84 -7.12 -18.11 -9.78
CA ARG A 84 -6.99 -17.53 -8.45
C ARG A 84 -6.87 -18.63 -7.41
N LYS A 85 -6.01 -18.42 -6.42
CA LYS A 85 -5.92 -19.31 -5.27
C LYS A 85 -7.27 -19.35 -4.54
N LYS A 86 -7.73 -20.56 -4.18
CA LYS A 86 -8.97 -20.72 -3.42
C LYS A 86 -8.72 -20.46 -1.93
N PRO A 87 -9.65 -19.83 -1.23
CA PRO A 87 -9.56 -19.68 0.22
C PRO A 87 -9.54 -21.03 0.94
N THR A 88 -8.81 -21.09 2.03
CA THR A 88 -8.79 -22.25 2.93
C THR A 88 -9.80 -22.15 4.08
N GLY A 89 -10.30 -20.94 4.32
CA GLY A 89 -11.27 -20.62 5.37
C GLY A 89 -11.65 -19.15 5.30
N PHE A 90 -12.37 -18.67 6.29
CA PHE A 90 -12.83 -17.29 6.38
C PHE A 90 -12.77 -16.78 7.82
N LEU A 91 -12.43 -15.49 7.97
CA LEU A 91 -12.78 -14.71 9.15
C LEU A 91 -14.07 -13.94 8.85
N HIS A 92 -15.01 -13.98 9.77
CA HIS A 92 -16.26 -13.25 9.66
C HIS A 92 -16.29 -12.13 10.69
N ILE A 93 -16.23 -10.88 10.22
CA ILE A 93 -16.42 -9.69 11.03
C ILE A 93 -17.92 -9.38 11.03
N ILE A 94 -18.54 -9.40 12.21
CA ILE A 94 -19.97 -9.20 12.39
C ILE A 94 -20.21 -7.83 13.01
N GLY A 95 -21.13 -7.07 12.46
CA GLY A 95 -21.64 -5.83 13.04
C GLY A 95 -20.59 -4.73 13.16
N ALA A 96 -19.67 -4.60 12.22
CA ALA A 96 -18.63 -3.56 12.25
C ALA A 96 -19.26 -2.17 12.21
N ALA A 97 -19.09 -1.38 13.29
CA ALA A 97 -19.76 -0.10 13.52
C ALA A 97 -18.81 1.01 13.98
N GLU A 98 -17.48 0.86 13.82
CA GLU A 98 -16.51 1.87 14.20
C GLU A 98 -16.48 3.02 13.20
N ASN A 99 -16.39 4.25 13.69
CA ASN A 99 -16.37 5.50 12.93
C ASN A 99 -17.58 5.60 11.96
N ASN A 100 -17.32 5.56 10.66
CA ASN A 100 -18.36 5.69 9.62
C ASN A 100 -18.96 4.36 9.15
N LEU A 101 -18.55 3.22 9.71
CA LEU A 101 -19.10 1.92 9.37
C LEU A 101 -20.55 1.77 9.84
N LYS A 102 -21.39 1.18 9.00
CA LYS A 102 -22.85 1.12 9.16
C LYS A 102 -23.33 -0.25 9.65
N HIS A 103 -22.68 -0.80 10.71
CA HIS A 103 -23.00 -2.11 11.27
C HIS A 103 -22.95 -3.20 10.17
N ILE A 104 -21.84 -3.24 9.44
CA ILE A 104 -21.68 -4.14 8.29
C ILE A 104 -21.03 -5.46 8.69
N ASN A 105 -21.33 -6.50 7.92
CA ASN A 105 -20.64 -7.78 8.01
C ASN A 105 -19.65 -7.90 6.87
N VAL A 106 -18.46 -8.44 7.17
CA VAL A 106 -17.40 -8.61 6.16
C VAL A 106 -16.71 -9.95 6.33
N ASP A 107 -16.59 -10.68 5.24
CA ASP A 107 -15.87 -11.94 5.19
C ASP A 107 -14.46 -11.70 4.62
N ILE A 108 -13.46 -12.11 5.39
CA ILE A 108 -12.04 -12.05 4.98
C ILE A 108 -11.57 -13.46 4.66
N PRO A 109 -11.31 -13.78 3.39
CA PRO A 109 -10.87 -15.12 3.01
C PRO A 109 -9.43 -15.39 3.49
N LEU A 110 -9.18 -16.58 4.03
CA LEU A 110 -7.89 -17.02 4.51
C LEU A 110 -7.08 -17.76 3.45
N GLY A 111 -5.75 -17.76 3.59
CA GLY A 111 -4.83 -18.44 2.69
C GLY A 111 -4.67 -17.77 1.32
N VAL A 112 -5.22 -16.58 1.12
CA VAL A 112 -5.17 -15.79 -0.12
C VAL A 112 -4.78 -14.34 0.18
N MET A 113 -4.37 -13.60 -0.84
CA MET A 113 -4.16 -12.16 -0.73
C MET A 113 -5.49 -11.43 -0.89
N THR A 114 -5.87 -10.66 0.12
CA THR A 114 -7.10 -9.86 0.12
C THR A 114 -6.74 -8.36 0.06
N CYS A 115 -7.32 -7.65 -0.90
CA CYS A 115 -7.19 -6.19 -1.01
C CYS A 115 -8.46 -5.52 -0.50
N VAL A 116 -8.30 -4.57 0.43
CA VAL A 116 -9.40 -3.70 0.90
C VAL A 116 -9.29 -2.36 0.17
N THR A 117 -10.26 -2.06 -0.69
CA THR A 117 -10.24 -0.89 -1.57
C THR A 117 -11.40 0.07 -1.30
N GLY A 118 -11.35 1.25 -1.86
CA GLY A 118 -12.37 2.29 -1.75
C GLY A 118 -11.75 3.68 -1.66
N VAL A 119 -12.56 4.72 -1.83
CA VAL A 119 -12.13 6.13 -1.75
C VAL A 119 -11.56 6.48 -0.37
N SER A 120 -10.77 7.56 -0.29
CA SER A 120 -10.28 8.06 1.00
C SER A 120 -11.46 8.36 1.94
N GLY A 121 -11.31 8.01 3.22
CA GLY A 121 -12.38 8.19 4.22
C GLY A 121 -13.54 7.17 4.14
N SER A 122 -13.50 6.15 3.26
CA SER A 122 -14.59 5.17 3.14
C SER A 122 -14.71 4.17 4.30
N GLY A 123 -13.77 4.14 5.25
CA GLY A 123 -13.79 3.23 6.40
C GLY A 123 -12.83 2.04 6.30
N LYS A 124 -11.95 1.98 5.29
CA LYS A 124 -10.95 0.90 5.14
C LYS A 124 -10.08 0.73 6.39
N SER A 125 -9.50 1.82 6.89
CA SER A 125 -8.67 1.79 8.11
C SER A 125 -9.49 1.46 9.35
N SER A 126 -10.76 1.87 9.39
CA SER A 126 -11.65 1.53 10.51
C SER A 126 -11.88 0.02 10.60
N ILE A 127 -12.11 -0.65 9.47
CA ILE A 127 -12.33 -2.10 9.48
C ILE A 127 -11.04 -2.89 9.65
N VAL A 128 -9.94 -2.49 8.97
CA VAL A 128 -8.68 -3.25 9.00
C VAL A 128 -7.88 -2.96 10.26
N ASN A 129 -7.62 -1.68 10.58
CA ASN A 129 -6.72 -1.32 11.67
C ASN A 129 -7.45 -1.24 13.00
N GLU A 130 -8.61 -0.57 13.05
CA GLU A 130 -9.31 -0.33 14.30
C GLU A 130 -10.06 -1.56 14.81
N ILE A 131 -10.67 -2.35 13.92
CA ILE A 131 -11.44 -3.54 14.31
C ILE A 131 -10.59 -4.80 14.18
N LEU A 132 -10.29 -5.22 12.95
CA LEU A 132 -9.68 -6.52 12.68
C LEU A 132 -8.30 -6.65 13.35
N TYR A 133 -7.36 -5.76 13.04
CA TYR A 133 -6.01 -5.84 13.58
C TYR A 133 -5.99 -5.77 15.10
N LYS A 134 -6.66 -4.79 15.70
CA LYS A 134 -6.70 -4.65 17.16
C LYS A 134 -7.34 -5.85 17.85
N HIS A 135 -8.39 -6.43 17.28
CA HIS A 135 -9.02 -7.63 17.83
C HIS A 135 -8.07 -8.83 17.76
N LEU A 136 -7.43 -9.06 16.61
CA LEU A 136 -6.48 -10.17 16.43
C LEU A 136 -5.25 -10.03 17.34
N VAL A 137 -4.68 -8.83 17.48
CA VAL A 137 -3.54 -8.59 18.38
C VAL A 137 -3.93 -8.82 19.85
N ARG A 138 -5.12 -8.37 20.26
CA ARG A 138 -5.59 -8.60 21.61
C ARG A 138 -5.70 -10.09 21.93
N ASP A 139 -6.27 -10.88 21.04
CA ASP A 139 -6.64 -12.27 21.31
C ASP A 139 -5.51 -13.25 20.94
N LEU A 140 -4.81 -13.06 19.81
CA LEU A 140 -3.73 -13.96 19.37
C LEU A 140 -2.37 -13.59 19.98
N ASN A 141 -2.05 -12.28 20.07
CA ASN A 141 -0.77 -11.83 20.62
C ASN A 141 -0.85 -11.48 22.11
N HIS A 142 -2.01 -11.74 22.77
CA HIS A 142 -2.26 -11.50 24.19
C HIS A 142 -2.07 -10.05 24.67
N ALA A 143 -2.22 -9.07 23.77
CA ALA A 143 -2.09 -7.64 24.06
C ALA A 143 -3.37 -7.06 24.68
N ARG A 144 -3.68 -7.42 25.91
CA ARG A 144 -4.94 -7.11 26.62
C ARG A 144 -5.25 -5.63 26.79
N THR A 145 -4.27 -4.75 26.63
CA THR A 145 -4.44 -3.29 26.71
C THR A 145 -5.01 -2.67 25.44
N ILE A 146 -5.07 -3.44 24.33
CA ILE A 146 -5.58 -2.96 23.06
C ILE A 146 -7.09 -3.15 23.02
N HIS A 147 -7.82 -2.07 22.73
CA HIS A 147 -9.27 -2.09 22.59
C HIS A 147 -9.64 -2.01 21.11
N PRO A 148 -10.26 -3.07 20.54
CA PRO A 148 -10.81 -3.04 19.19
C PRO A 148 -11.95 -2.02 19.06
N GLY A 149 -12.13 -1.48 17.87
CA GLY A 149 -13.25 -0.62 17.53
C GLY A 149 -14.59 -1.37 17.64
N LYS A 150 -15.69 -0.64 17.55
CA LYS A 150 -17.04 -1.17 17.74
C LYS A 150 -17.41 -2.22 16.68
N HIS A 151 -17.73 -3.42 17.15
CA HIS A 151 -18.23 -4.55 16.35
C HIS A 151 -18.90 -5.56 17.29
N ASP A 152 -19.68 -6.47 16.76
CA ASP A 152 -20.36 -7.49 17.57
C ASP A 152 -19.45 -8.69 17.84
N ALA A 153 -18.84 -9.27 16.81
CA ALA A 153 -17.96 -10.43 16.93
C ALA A 153 -16.99 -10.57 15.74
N ILE A 154 -15.91 -11.33 15.96
CA ILE A 154 -15.08 -11.89 14.88
C ILE A 154 -15.04 -13.40 15.06
N LEU A 155 -15.44 -14.14 14.04
CA LEU A 155 -15.49 -15.61 14.04
C LEU A 155 -14.40 -16.17 13.12
N GLY A 156 -13.93 -17.40 13.38
CA GLY A 156 -12.94 -18.09 12.55
C GLY A 156 -11.49 -17.82 12.95
N MET A 157 -11.26 -17.16 14.09
CA MET A 157 -9.90 -16.82 14.57
C MET A 157 -9.08 -18.05 14.96
N GLU A 158 -9.73 -19.17 15.30
CA GLU A 158 -9.08 -20.45 15.61
C GLU A 158 -8.25 -21.01 14.45
N GLN A 159 -8.42 -20.45 13.26
CA GLN A 159 -7.65 -20.78 12.05
C GLN A 159 -6.35 -19.99 11.92
N LEU A 160 -6.04 -19.09 12.87
CA LEU A 160 -4.88 -18.21 12.84
C LEU A 160 -3.98 -18.43 14.06
N ASP A 161 -2.68 -18.42 13.83
CA ASP A 161 -1.69 -18.54 14.89
C ASP A 161 -1.24 -17.20 15.45
N LYS A 162 -1.07 -16.20 14.58
CA LYS A 162 -0.58 -14.85 14.93
C LYS A 162 -0.98 -13.82 13.89
N VAL A 163 -0.89 -12.55 14.28
CA VAL A 163 -1.02 -11.40 13.37
C VAL A 163 0.26 -10.56 13.38
N ILE A 164 0.67 -10.11 12.21
CA ILE A 164 1.81 -9.21 12.02
C ILE A 164 1.31 -7.98 11.26
N ASN A 165 1.58 -6.80 11.79
CA ASN A 165 1.36 -5.54 11.09
C ASN A 165 2.64 -5.14 10.36
N ILE A 166 2.51 -4.84 9.08
CA ILE A 166 3.59 -4.28 8.27
C ILE A 166 3.08 -2.95 7.74
N ASP A 167 3.70 -1.87 8.15
CA ASP A 167 3.40 -0.52 7.69
C ASP A 167 4.60 0.12 6.98
N GLN A 168 4.41 1.29 6.43
CA GLN A 168 5.46 2.06 5.75
C GLN A 168 6.22 3.01 6.70
N SER A 169 6.10 2.84 8.01
CA SER A 169 6.83 3.63 8.99
C SER A 169 8.34 3.40 8.81
N PRO A 170 9.18 4.45 8.96
CA PRO A 170 10.62 4.27 8.96
C PRO A 170 11.03 3.24 9.99
N ILE A 171 11.86 2.29 9.62
CA ILE A 171 12.46 1.34 10.56
C ILE A 171 13.32 2.16 11.53
N CYS A 172 12.89 2.24 12.78
CA CYS A 172 13.66 2.95 13.80
C CYS A 172 14.93 2.17 14.10
N LEU A 173 16.08 2.68 13.68
CA LEU A 173 17.40 2.07 13.89
C LEU A 173 17.78 1.91 15.38
N LEU A 174 16.97 2.43 16.30
CA LEU A 174 17.19 2.32 17.74
C LEU A 174 17.04 0.89 18.30
N TYR A 175 16.49 -0.05 17.52
CA TYR A 175 16.39 -1.46 17.94
C TYR A 175 17.53 -2.36 17.46
N THR A 176 18.55 -1.82 16.80
CA THR A 176 19.69 -2.61 16.30
C THR A 176 20.96 -2.48 17.11
N SER A 177 21.00 -1.68 18.19
CA SER A 177 22.14 -1.74 19.12
C SER A 177 21.92 -2.88 20.11
N PRO A 178 22.83 -3.86 20.17
CA PRO A 178 22.76 -4.91 21.19
C PRO A 178 22.78 -4.27 22.56
N SER A 179 21.92 -4.78 23.44
CA SER A 179 21.90 -4.35 24.84
C SER A 179 23.29 -4.60 25.48
N PRO A 180 23.81 -3.67 26.33
CA PRO A 180 25.07 -3.89 27.05
C PRO A 180 25.08 -5.13 27.96
N ARG A 181 24.01 -5.91 28.02
CA ARG A 181 23.88 -7.15 28.80
C ARG A 181 24.15 -8.43 27.97
N ASP A 182 24.44 -8.29 26.68
CA ASP A 182 24.70 -9.43 25.78
C ASP A 182 26.21 -9.70 25.62
N TYR A 183 27.05 -9.19 26.55
CA TYR A 183 28.48 -9.50 26.68
C TYR A 183 28.77 -10.18 28.02
#